data_de5601a7bcf135db2add7273608a603b
#
_entry.id   de5601a7bcf135db2add7273608a603b
#
_cell.length_a   1.000
_cell.length_b   1.000
_cell.length_c   1.000
_cell.angle_alpha   90.00
_cell.angle_beta   90.00
_cell.angle_gamma   90.00
#
_symmetry.space_group_name_H-M   'P 1'
#
loop_
_entity.id
_entity.type
_entity.pdbx_description
1 polymer ?
#
loop_
_entity_poly.entity_id
_entity_poly.type
_entity_poly.pdbx_seq_one_letter_code
_entity_poly.pdbx_strand_id
1 'polypeptide(L)'
;MSTDRRLWLAFAAALAATLMDLLDSTIANVAAPFIRHDLGGSYADVQWISAAYTLAMAVMLLTGGRLGDMFGRKRMLLIGAFGFTVASVACAAAPSIEALIAFRALQGGLGALMVPQVFGLIRDLFPPQEMGKAFGILGPACGLSAILGPVVSGVLIDADLFATGWRMIFLVNVPVGVFVLVAGAKYLPNVAPTTASRRLDLASVALAAVAAFGLVYPLVQGRELGWPSWVQAMLVAAVATLGAFAWLQVRRRHTGVTPLIEPGIFAKRSYVSGVVFALVFLAAMGGIGLTLGVFLQAGLGYSPIHAALTTAPFALGGFIGSGAGSMLMHKVGRTVMQAGLVIMGLGLLGLYAAVAHAGTAVGGADFVAPLLVSGIGMGMVWVPMFEIIVGDVADHEVGSASGVLQAVQQLGMSLGVAGIGTIFFGALGTYADHTRDFLEAAQQTTLITAVLVALAAALGFLLPKRARSGGGEWAAAEPEPALA
;
A
#
# COMPACT_ATOMS: atom_id res chain seq x y z
N MET A 1 5.59 -23.46 28.87
CA MET A 1 4.65 -22.69 28.03
C MET A 1 3.86 -23.70 27.22
N SER A 2 2.51 -23.60 27.25
CA SER A 2 1.65 -24.45 26.41
C SER A 2 1.96 -24.23 24.92
N THR A 3 1.75 -25.23 24.09
CA THR A 3 1.97 -25.18 22.62
C THR A 3 1.18 -24.02 22.01
N ASP A 4 -0.03 -23.78 22.46
CA ASP A 4 -0.87 -22.65 22.06
C ASP A 4 -0.24 -21.30 22.31
N ARG A 5 0.37 -21.07 23.47
CA ARG A 5 1.00 -19.76 23.77
C ARG A 5 2.19 -19.46 22.87
N ARG A 6 2.94 -20.47 22.45
CA ARG A 6 4.06 -20.30 21.51
C ARG A 6 3.57 -19.95 20.12
N LEU A 7 2.50 -20.61 19.66
CA LEU A 7 1.85 -20.35 18.38
C LEU A 7 1.33 -18.90 18.31
N TRP A 8 0.63 -18.44 19.33
CA TRP A 8 0.09 -17.09 19.38
C TRP A 8 1.19 -16.01 19.49
N LEU A 9 2.32 -16.27 20.13
CA LEU A 9 3.47 -15.35 20.16
C LEU A 9 4.19 -15.31 18.82
N ALA A 10 4.28 -16.42 18.09
CA ALA A 10 4.79 -16.45 16.73
C ALA A 10 3.88 -15.65 15.77
N PHE A 11 2.58 -15.85 15.87
CA PHE A 11 1.59 -15.08 15.11
C PHE A 11 1.63 -13.59 15.44
N ALA A 12 1.73 -13.24 16.73
CA ALA A 12 1.83 -11.84 17.16
C ALA A 12 3.08 -11.15 16.60
N ALA A 13 4.22 -11.87 16.48
CA ALA A 13 5.42 -11.32 15.84
C ALA A 13 5.21 -11.07 14.34
N ALA A 14 4.58 -12.01 13.63
CA ALA A 14 4.25 -11.84 12.21
C ALA A 14 3.25 -10.69 11.99
N LEU A 15 2.21 -10.62 12.82
CA LEU A 15 1.22 -9.54 12.82
C LEU A 15 1.88 -8.18 13.09
N ALA A 16 2.71 -8.08 14.13
CA ALA A 16 3.41 -6.85 14.48
C ALA A 16 4.32 -6.36 13.34
N ALA A 17 4.96 -7.26 12.59
CA ALA A 17 5.74 -6.91 11.42
C ALA A 17 4.88 -6.26 10.32
N THR A 18 3.69 -6.80 10.05
CA THR A 18 2.75 -6.21 9.09
C THR A 18 2.23 -4.86 9.55
N LEU A 19 1.86 -4.76 10.84
CA LEU A 19 1.34 -3.51 11.41
C LEU A 19 2.40 -2.40 11.41
N MET A 20 3.67 -2.74 11.69
CA MET A 20 4.79 -1.82 11.64
C MET A 20 4.94 -1.20 10.24
N ASP A 21 4.87 -2.01 9.19
CA ASP A 21 4.94 -1.54 7.79
C ASP A 21 3.73 -0.65 7.42
N LEU A 22 2.52 -1.08 7.75
CA LEU A 22 1.30 -0.32 7.47
C LEU A 22 1.24 1.01 8.21
N LEU A 23 1.62 1.03 9.48
CA LEU A 23 1.70 2.26 10.27
C LEU A 23 2.73 3.20 9.67
N ASP A 24 3.95 2.72 9.39
CA ASP A 24 5.04 3.52 8.85
C ASP A 24 4.71 4.17 7.50
N SER A 25 3.99 3.45 6.63
CA SER A 25 3.57 3.97 5.32
C SER A 25 2.59 5.15 5.42
N THR A 26 1.78 5.21 6.48
CA THR A 26 0.76 6.25 6.69
C THR A 26 1.25 7.40 7.57
N ILE A 27 2.08 7.10 8.54
CA ILE A 27 2.65 8.07 9.51
C ILE A 27 3.45 9.18 8.79
N ALA A 28 4.25 8.84 7.78
CA ALA A 28 5.10 9.77 7.06
C ALA A 28 4.31 10.87 6.35
N ASN A 29 3.10 10.59 5.87
CA ASN A 29 2.24 11.57 5.19
C ASN A 29 1.79 12.69 6.15
N VAL A 30 1.51 12.37 7.40
CA VAL A 30 1.12 13.35 8.44
C VAL A 30 2.29 14.25 8.82
N ALA A 31 3.49 13.68 8.90
CA ALA A 31 4.69 14.40 9.29
C ALA A 31 5.32 15.24 8.15
N ALA A 32 4.94 15.01 6.90
CA ALA A 32 5.57 15.60 5.73
C ALA A 32 5.69 17.14 5.77
N PRO A 33 4.68 17.93 6.18
CA PRO A 33 4.82 19.38 6.32
C PRO A 33 5.82 19.80 7.39
N PHE A 34 5.89 19.08 8.51
CA PHE A 34 6.82 19.35 9.62
C PHE A 34 8.26 19.03 9.23
N ILE A 35 8.46 17.91 8.54
CA ILE A 35 9.76 17.52 8.00
C ILE A 35 10.28 18.58 7.04
N ARG A 36 9.43 19.08 6.14
CA ARG A 36 9.78 20.15 5.20
C ARG A 36 10.15 21.43 5.93
N HIS A 37 9.43 21.80 6.99
CA HIS A 37 9.72 22.99 7.77
C HIS A 37 11.07 22.90 8.50
N ASP A 38 11.40 21.71 9.04
CA ASP A 38 12.61 21.49 9.85
C ASP A 38 13.86 21.27 9.00
N LEU A 39 13.78 20.43 7.97
CA LEU A 39 14.91 20.10 7.10
C LEU A 39 15.03 20.98 5.87
N GLY A 40 14.04 21.83 5.61
CA GLY A 40 13.90 22.55 4.35
C GLY A 40 13.41 21.66 3.23
N GLY A 41 13.57 22.11 1.99
CA GLY A 41 13.24 21.35 0.80
C GLY A 41 12.01 21.86 0.05
N SER A 42 11.81 21.27 -1.12
CA SER A 42 10.76 21.61 -2.06
C SER A 42 9.49 20.81 -1.81
N TYR A 43 8.41 21.10 -2.53
CA TYR A 43 7.21 20.27 -2.52
C TYR A 43 7.43 18.91 -3.20
N ALA A 44 8.37 18.79 -4.14
CA ALA A 44 8.76 17.51 -4.70
C ALA A 44 9.44 16.61 -3.65
N ASP A 45 10.23 17.18 -2.75
CA ASP A 45 10.85 16.41 -1.68
C ASP A 45 9.82 15.85 -0.70
N VAL A 46 8.75 16.60 -0.42
CA VAL A 46 7.58 16.10 0.34
C VAL A 46 6.95 14.88 -0.33
N GLN A 47 6.80 14.91 -1.65
CA GLN A 47 6.28 13.76 -2.41
C GLN A 47 7.26 12.58 -2.35
N TRP A 48 8.58 12.86 -2.46
CA TRP A 48 9.61 11.81 -2.41
C TRP A 48 9.69 11.08 -1.08
N ILE A 49 9.40 11.71 0.05
CA ILE A 49 9.38 11.04 1.36
C ILE A 49 8.46 9.80 1.34
N SER A 50 7.30 9.90 0.71
CA SER A 50 6.34 8.78 0.59
C SER A 50 6.57 7.94 -0.67
N ALA A 51 6.84 8.59 -1.82
CA ALA A 51 7.00 7.91 -3.10
C ALA A 51 8.25 7.01 -3.13
N ALA A 52 9.37 7.41 -2.52
CA ALA A 52 10.60 6.63 -2.49
C ALA A 52 10.40 5.30 -1.72
N TYR A 53 9.70 5.34 -0.60
CA TYR A 53 9.34 4.16 0.19
C TYR A 53 8.49 3.18 -0.63
N THR A 54 7.35 3.64 -1.14
CA THR A 54 6.40 2.80 -1.87
C THR A 54 6.98 2.27 -3.17
N LEU A 55 7.80 3.08 -3.87
CA LEU A 55 8.50 2.69 -5.09
C LEU A 55 9.52 1.58 -4.83
N ALA A 56 10.40 1.77 -3.84
CA ALA A 56 11.39 0.75 -3.47
C ALA A 56 10.71 -0.55 -3.01
N MET A 57 9.63 -0.42 -2.25
CA MET A 57 8.82 -1.55 -1.82
C MET A 57 8.20 -2.28 -3.01
N ALA A 58 7.58 -1.56 -3.97
CA ALA A 58 6.98 -2.15 -5.17
C ALA A 58 7.99 -3.00 -5.97
N VAL A 59 9.20 -2.47 -6.18
CA VAL A 59 10.27 -3.13 -6.92
C VAL A 59 10.77 -4.38 -6.21
N MET A 60 10.98 -4.28 -4.89
CA MET A 60 11.60 -5.35 -4.11
C MET A 60 10.62 -6.42 -3.63
N LEU A 61 9.32 -6.17 -3.67
CA LEU A 61 8.31 -7.04 -3.06
C LEU A 61 8.25 -8.43 -3.73
N LEU A 62 8.32 -8.47 -5.06
CA LEU A 62 8.39 -9.73 -5.81
C LEU A 62 9.67 -10.53 -5.49
N THR A 63 10.78 -9.82 -5.38
CA THR A 63 12.08 -10.40 -5.00
C THR A 63 12.06 -10.89 -3.56
N GLY A 64 11.46 -10.11 -2.65
CA GLY A 64 11.32 -10.45 -1.24
C GLY A 64 10.58 -11.75 -1.00
N GLY A 65 9.45 -11.95 -1.69
CA GLY A 65 8.71 -13.21 -1.62
C GLY A 65 9.57 -14.40 -2.05
N ARG A 66 10.28 -14.27 -3.16
CA ARG A 66 11.14 -15.32 -3.70
C ARG A 66 12.35 -15.62 -2.80
N LEU A 67 12.94 -14.60 -2.19
CA LEU A 67 14.01 -14.77 -1.20
C LEU A 67 13.54 -15.58 0.01
N GLY A 68 12.29 -15.41 0.44
CA GLY A 68 11.69 -16.23 1.49
C GLY A 68 11.58 -17.70 1.14
N ASP A 69 11.19 -18.02 -0.08
CA ASP A 69 11.12 -19.40 -0.57
C ASP A 69 12.50 -20.04 -0.77
N MET A 70 13.54 -19.25 -1.11
CA MET A 70 14.91 -19.69 -1.31
C MET A 70 15.72 -19.85 -0.02
N PHE A 71 15.56 -18.93 0.92
CA PHE A 71 16.40 -18.84 2.13
C PHE A 71 15.65 -19.09 3.44
N GLY A 72 14.34 -19.31 3.35
CA GLY A 72 13.44 -19.55 4.48
C GLY A 72 12.74 -18.27 4.94
N ARG A 73 11.41 -18.36 5.10
CA ARG A 73 10.53 -17.24 5.44
C ARG A 73 10.87 -16.56 6.75
N LYS A 74 11.13 -17.34 7.81
CA LYS A 74 11.58 -16.82 9.11
C LYS A 74 12.82 -15.95 8.98
N ARG A 75 13.85 -16.46 8.28
CA ARG A 75 15.11 -15.74 8.12
C ARG A 75 14.92 -14.42 7.39
N MET A 76 14.13 -14.41 6.30
CA MET A 76 13.88 -13.21 5.51
C MET A 76 13.03 -12.19 6.28
N LEU A 77 12.03 -12.64 7.05
CA LEU A 77 11.27 -11.76 7.94
C LEU A 77 12.19 -11.09 8.98
N LEU A 78 13.08 -11.84 9.63
CA LEU A 78 13.97 -11.28 10.65
C LEU A 78 15.00 -10.32 10.05
N ILE A 79 15.57 -10.63 8.87
CA ILE A 79 16.48 -9.72 8.15
C ILE A 79 15.75 -8.45 7.75
N GLY A 80 14.54 -8.58 7.18
CA GLY A 80 13.69 -7.44 6.81
C GLY A 80 13.35 -6.57 8.02
N ALA A 81 12.90 -7.17 9.13
CA ALA A 81 12.54 -6.45 10.35
C ALA A 81 13.75 -5.76 11.00
N PHE A 82 14.91 -6.40 11.04
CA PHE A 82 16.14 -5.78 11.52
C PHE A 82 16.54 -4.59 10.67
N GLY A 83 16.62 -4.79 9.35
CA GLY A 83 16.99 -3.73 8.42
C GLY A 83 15.99 -2.58 8.42
N PHE A 84 14.68 -2.88 8.46
CA PHE A 84 13.61 -1.88 8.57
C PHE A 84 13.76 -1.04 9.86
N THR A 85 14.02 -1.70 10.99
CA THR A 85 14.23 -1.01 12.28
C THR A 85 15.47 -0.11 12.24
N VAL A 86 16.57 -0.58 11.67
CA VAL A 86 17.81 0.22 11.49
C VAL A 86 17.55 1.39 10.55
N ALA A 87 16.84 1.18 9.44
CA ALA A 87 16.47 2.24 8.51
C ALA A 87 15.52 3.26 9.17
N SER A 88 14.63 2.82 10.07
CA SER A 88 13.78 3.74 10.86
C SER A 88 14.61 4.66 11.76
N VAL A 89 15.64 4.11 12.43
CA VAL A 89 16.58 4.93 13.21
C VAL A 89 17.35 5.89 12.31
N ALA A 90 17.78 5.46 11.13
CA ALA A 90 18.45 6.32 10.15
C ALA A 90 17.53 7.44 9.66
N CYS A 91 16.24 7.15 9.40
CA CYS A 91 15.24 8.17 9.07
C CYS A 91 15.10 9.22 10.19
N ALA A 92 15.02 8.77 11.44
CA ALA A 92 14.95 9.67 12.60
C ALA A 92 16.21 10.54 12.77
N ALA A 93 17.37 10.00 12.42
CA ALA A 93 18.66 10.69 12.50
C ALA A 93 19.03 11.46 11.22
N ALA A 94 18.15 11.54 10.22
CA ALA A 94 18.44 12.18 8.95
C ALA A 94 18.84 13.65 9.11
N PRO A 95 20.02 14.06 8.59
CA PRO A 95 20.50 15.43 8.69
C PRO A 95 19.98 16.35 7.58
N SER A 96 19.42 15.78 6.50
CA SER A 96 18.83 16.51 5.37
C SER A 96 17.67 15.74 4.77
N ILE A 97 16.86 16.42 3.96
CA ILE A 97 15.68 15.81 3.34
C ILE A 97 16.06 14.75 2.30
N GLU A 98 17.19 14.94 1.58
CA GLU A 98 17.71 13.96 0.62
C GLU A 98 18.19 12.69 1.32
N ALA A 99 18.85 12.83 2.47
CA ALA A 99 19.24 11.69 3.31
C ALA A 99 18.00 10.93 3.81
N LEU A 100 16.97 11.65 4.24
CA LEU A 100 15.71 11.06 4.64
C LEU A 100 15.05 10.28 3.50
N ILE A 101 14.96 10.85 2.30
CA ILE A 101 14.42 10.19 1.10
C ILE A 101 15.20 8.90 0.79
N ALA A 102 16.54 8.96 0.83
CA ALA A 102 17.37 7.78 0.63
C ALA A 102 17.12 6.69 1.69
N PHE A 103 17.01 7.07 2.96
CA PHE A 103 16.69 6.13 4.05
C PHE A 103 15.26 5.58 3.92
N ARG A 104 14.30 6.37 3.45
CA ARG A 104 12.94 5.91 3.13
C ARG A 104 12.93 4.87 2.02
N ALA A 105 13.71 5.07 0.95
CA ALA A 105 13.87 4.06 -0.10
C ALA A 105 14.47 2.75 0.45
N LEU A 106 15.50 2.85 1.28
CA LEU A 106 16.12 1.68 1.94
C LEU A 106 15.09 0.96 2.85
N GLN A 107 14.33 1.72 3.64
CA GLN A 107 13.30 1.21 4.55
C GLN A 107 12.20 0.47 3.78
N GLY A 108 11.69 1.05 2.67
CA GLY A 108 10.70 0.40 1.81
C GLY A 108 11.21 -0.90 1.18
N GLY A 109 12.46 -0.91 0.69
CA GLY A 109 13.10 -2.12 0.17
C GLY A 109 13.26 -3.23 1.20
N LEU A 110 13.54 -2.88 2.46
CA LEU A 110 13.66 -3.83 3.58
C LEU A 110 12.29 -4.31 4.08
N GLY A 111 11.27 -3.45 4.06
CA GLY A 111 9.87 -3.81 4.29
C GLY A 111 9.38 -4.86 3.29
N ALA A 112 9.78 -4.73 2.04
CA ALA A 112 9.46 -5.70 0.99
C ALA A 112 10.05 -7.10 1.21
N LEU A 113 11.11 -7.24 2.02
CA LEU A 113 11.60 -8.56 2.45
C LEU A 113 10.72 -9.16 3.55
N MET A 114 10.07 -8.33 4.35
CA MET A 114 9.33 -8.73 5.54
C MET A 114 7.88 -9.12 5.22
N VAL A 115 7.15 -8.26 4.52
CA VAL A 115 5.69 -8.38 4.34
C VAL A 115 5.26 -9.67 3.63
N PRO A 116 5.88 -10.12 2.52
CA PRO A 116 5.44 -11.35 1.85
C PRO A 116 5.59 -12.60 2.71
N GLN A 117 6.52 -12.59 3.70
CA GLN A 117 6.77 -13.74 4.54
C GLN A 117 5.62 -14.02 5.51
N VAL A 118 4.90 -12.97 5.91
CA VAL A 118 3.85 -13.08 6.95
C VAL A 118 2.73 -14.02 6.51
N PHE A 119 2.24 -13.91 5.28
CA PHE A 119 1.19 -14.78 4.76
C PHE A 119 1.63 -16.25 4.70
N GLY A 120 2.88 -16.48 4.28
CA GLY A 120 3.47 -17.82 4.26
C GLY A 120 3.65 -18.39 5.67
N LEU A 121 4.12 -17.58 6.62
CA LEU A 121 4.29 -17.99 8.01
C LEU A 121 2.97 -18.27 8.71
N ILE A 122 1.88 -17.54 8.41
CA ILE A 122 0.53 -17.86 8.92
C ILE A 122 0.11 -19.26 8.46
N ARG A 123 0.35 -19.59 7.17
CA ARG A 123 0.06 -20.93 6.64
C ARG A 123 0.90 -22.01 7.30
N ASP A 124 2.16 -21.72 7.66
CA ASP A 124 3.06 -22.66 8.33
C ASP A 124 2.71 -22.83 9.81
N LEU A 125 2.07 -21.84 10.44
CA LEU A 125 1.71 -21.83 11.85
C LEU A 125 0.37 -22.50 12.13
N PHE A 126 -0.64 -22.26 11.28
CA PHE A 126 -2.02 -22.68 11.53
C PHE A 126 -2.43 -23.80 10.58
N PRO A 127 -3.10 -24.85 11.09
CA PRO A 127 -3.74 -25.83 10.23
C PRO A 127 -4.88 -25.17 9.41
N PRO A 128 -5.28 -25.75 8.27
CA PRO A 128 -6.31 -25.16 7.38
C PRO A 128 -7.60 -24.77 8.10
N GLN A 129 -8.04 -25.55 9.08
CA GLN A 129 -9.28 -25.33 9.85
C GLN A 129 -9.19 -24.09 10.77
N GLU A 130 -7.98 -23.66 11.15
CA GLU A 130 -7.76 -22.53 12.06
C GLU A 130 -7.25 -21.27 11.34
N MET A 131 -6.94 -21.36 10.05
CA MET A 131 -6.51 -20.21 9.25
C MET A 131 -7.52 -19.05 9.29
N GLY A 132 -8.82 -19.39 9.31
CA GLY A 132 -9.89 -18.39 9.46
C GLY A 132 -9.77 -17.53 10.72
N LYS A 133 -9.27 -18.09 11.83
CA LYS A 133 -9.03 -17.33 13.08
C LYS A 133 -7.87 -16.34 12.89
N ALA A 134 -6.78 -16.77 12.26
CA ALA A 134 -5.61 -15.91 12.02
C ALA A 134 -5.94 -14.75 11.07
N PHE A 135 -6.59 -15.02 9.95
CA PHE A 135 -7.04 -13.98 9.02
C PHE A 135 -8.15 -13.09 9.60
N GLY A 136 -9.02 -13.67 10.45
CA GLY A 136 -10.04 -12.93 11.21
C GLY A 136 -9.45 -11.91 12.19
N ILE A 137 -8.19 -12.05 12.59
CA ILE A 137 -7.46 -11.04 13.40
C ILE A 137 -6.64 -10.12 12.50
N LEU A 138 -5.94 -10.67 11.51
CA LEU A 138 -5.06 -9.91 10.61
C LEU A 138 -5.84 -8.82 9.84
N GLY A 139 -6.98 -9.15 9.27
CA GLY A 139 -7.78 -8.20 8.49
C GLY A 139 -8.20 -6.96 9.29
N PRO A 140 -8.93 -7.11 10.42
CA PRO A 140 -9.27 -5.98 11.28
C PRO A 140 -8.05 -5.22 11.81
N ALA A 141 -6.95 -5.90 12.15
CA ALA A 141 -5.74 -5.26 12.62
C ALA A 141 -5.09 -4.38 11.53
N CYS A 142 -5.05 -4.85 10.27
CA CYS A 142 -4.60 -4.05 9.14
C CYS A 142 -5.52 -2.84 8.90
N GLY A 143 -6.85 -3.03 8.96
CA GLY A 143 -7.81 -1.93 8.87
C GLY A 143 -7.64 -0.89 9.98
N LEU A 144 -7.41 -1.35 11.21
CA LEU A 144 -7.17 -0.46 12.36
C LEU A 144 -5.85 0.34 12.21
N SER A 145 -4.83 -0.24 11.57
CA SER A 145 -3.56 0.46 11.34
C SER A 145 -3.73 1.69 10.44
N ALA A 146 -4.65 1.64 9.48
CA ALA A 146 -4.95 2.80 8.63
C ALA A 146 -5.54 3.97 9.43
N ILE A 147 -6.23 3.69 10.55
CA ILE A 147 -6.76 4.69 11.48
C ILE A 147 -5.66 5.13 12.44
N LEU A 148 -4.98 4.16 13.03
CA LEU A 148 -4.00 4.42 14.08
C LEU A 148 -2.77 5.15 13.56
N GLY A 149 -2.35 4.94 12.30
CA GLY A 149 -1.18 5.58 11.74
C GLY A 149 -1.22 7.10 11.85
N PRO A 150 -2.18 7.80 11.24
CA PRO A 150 -2.31 9.24 11.38
C PRO A 150 -2.49 9.71 12.83
N VAL A 151 -3.29 9.01 13.65
CA VAL A 151 -3.52 9.38 15.05
C VAL A 151 -2.25 9.25 15.88
N VAL A 152 -1.53 8.12 15.75
CA VAL A 152 -0.25 7.91 16.45
C VAL A 152 0.78 8.96 16.02
N SER A 153 0.85 9.27 14.72
CA SER A 153 1.71 10.33 14.21
C SER A 153 1.37 11.68 14.83
N GLY A 154 0.09 12.05 14.82
CA GLY A 154 -0.37 13.31 15.40
C GLY A 154 -0.01 13.43 16.89
N VAL A 155 -0.31 12.39 17.67
CA VAL A 155 0.02 12.36 19.10
C VAL A 155 1.53 12.44 19.33
N LEU A 156 2.34 11.72 18.58
CA LEU A 156 3.80 11.71 18.77
C LEU A 156 4.44 13.05 18.41
N ILE A 157 3.95 13.72 17.36
CA ILE A 157 4.47 15.04 16.95
C ILE A 157 4.03 16.11 17.93
N ASP A 158 2.74 16.16 18.31
CA ASP A 158 2.21 17.18 19.21
C ASP A 158 2.73 17.01 20.64
N ALA A 159 2.99 15.77 21.10
CA ALA A 159 3.58 15.51 22.40
C ALA A 159 5.06 15.88 22.49
N ASP A 160 5.75 16.04 21.38
CA ASP A 160 7.17 16.38 21.24
C ASP A 160 8.07 15.68 22.29
N LEU A 161 7.89 14.37 22.42
CA LEU A 161 8.61 13.57 23.40
C LEU A 161 10.12 13.70 23.20
N PHE A 162 10.83 14.11 24.26
CA PHE A 162 12.28 14.31 24.26
C PHE A 162 12.78 15.40 23.30
N ALA A 163 11.93 16.35 22.91
CA ALA A 163 12.24 17.40 21.91
C ALA A 163 12.72 16.81 20.57
N THR A 164 12.13 15.67 20.16
CA THR A 164 12.49 14.98 18.91
C THR A 164 11.61 15.39 17.73
N GLY A 165 10.50 16.08 17.99
CA GLY A 165 9.55 16.54 16.99
C GLY A 165 9.05 15.38 16.13
N TRP A 166 9.03 15.58 14.79
CA TRP A 166 8.61 14.56 13.81
C TRP A 166 9.47 13.29 13.82
N ARG A 167 10.70 13.33 14.33
CA ARG A 167 11.62 12.17 14.33
C ARG A 167 11.08 10.99 15.13
N MET A 168 10.22 11.28 16.13
CA MET A 168 9.60 10.25 16.98
C MET A 168 8.71 9.27 16.18
N ILE A 169 8.13 9.70 15.05
CA ILE A 169 7.30 8.83 14.21
C ILE A 169 8.08 7.63 13.65
N PHE A 170 9.37 7.79 13.39
CA PHE A 170 10.24 6.70 12.95
C PHE A 170 10.75 5.86 14.15
N LEU A 171 11.02 6.50 15.28
CA LEU A 171 11.51 5.81 16.47
C LEU A 171 10.47 4.86 17.08
N VAL A 172 9.17 5.10 16.87
CA VAL A 172 8.09 4.19 17.31
C VAL A 172 8.23 2.78 16.71
N ASN A 173 8.88 2.65 15.56
CA ASN A 173 9.15 1.35 14.93
C ASN A 173 10.20 0.53 15.71
N VAL A 174 11.05 1.16 16.52
CA VAL A 174 12.13 0.48 17.23
C VAL A 174 11.61 -0.53 18.26
N PRO A 175 10.73 -0.17 19.22
CA PRO A 175 10.21 -1.15 20.17
C PRO A 175 9.41 -2.27 19.49
N VAL A 176 8.66 -1.96 18.41
CA VAL A 176 7.93 -2.97 17.63
C VAL A 176 8.90 -3.89 16.91
N GLY A 177 9.94 -3.34 16.26
CA GLY A 177 10.98 -4.11 15.58
C GLY A 177 11.75 -5.03 16.53
N VAL A 178 12.12 -4.53 17.72
CA VAL A 178 12.75 -5.36 18.77
C VAL A 178 11.83 -6.50 19.19
N PHE A 179 10.53 -6.24 19.38
CA PHE A 179 9.56 -7.30 19.68
C PHE A 179 9.51 -8.34 18.54
N VAL A 180 9.42 -7.91 17.29
CA VAL A 180 9.41 -8.81 16.11
C VAL A 180 10.67 -9.66 16.06
N LEU A 181 11.84 -9.07 16.30
CA LEU A 181 13.12 -9.78 16.28
C LEU A 181 13.22 -10.81 17.41
N VAL A 182 12.90 -10.43 18.64
CA VAL A 182 13.02 -11.32 19.82
C VAL A 182 11.97 -12.42 19.75
N ALA A 183 10.71 -12.07 19.57
CA ALA A 183 9.62 -13.04 19.51
C ALA A 183 9.72 -13.91 18.25
N GLY A 184 10.03 -13.31 17.09
CA GLY A 184 10.21 -14.02 15.84
C GLY A 184 11.40 -15.01 15.88
N ALA A 185 12.56 -14.61 16.39
CA ALA A 185 13.70 -15.51 16.53
C ALA A 185 13.39 -16.71 17.42
N LYS A 186 12.64 -16.49 18.52
CA LYS A 186 12.36 -17.51 19.52
C LYS A 186 11.19 -18.43 19.16
N TYR A 187 10.15 -17.92 18.53
CA TYR A 187 8.87 -18.64 18.40
C TYR A 187 8.48 -19.01 16.97
N LEU A 188 8.97 -18.29 15.93
CA LEU A 188 8.66 -18.65 14.55
C LEU A 188 9.30 -20.00 14.16
N PRO A 189 8.57 -20.85 13.42
CA PRO A 189 9.09 -22.14 13.00
C PRO A 189 10.22 -21.98 11.96
N ASN A 190 11.19 -22.86 12.00
CA ASN A 190 12.19 -23.02 10.95
C ASN A 190 11.64 -23.98 9.89
N VAL A 191 10.97 -23.45 8.88
CA VAL A 191 10.49 -24.24 7.75
C VAL A 191 11.60 -24.29 6.68
N ALA A 192 11.84 -25.47 6.15
CA ALA A 192 12.82 -25.66 5.11
C ALA A 192 12.48 -24.87 3.84
N PRO A 193 13.46 -24.34 3.11
CA PRO A 193 13.24 -23.67 1.84
C PRO A 193 12.46 -24.56 0.88
N THR A 194 11.50 -23.98 0.17
CA THR A 194 10.61 -24.72 -0.74
C THR A 194 11.14 -24.79 -2.17
N THR A 195 12.11 -23.94 -2.53
CA THR A 195 12.61 -23.83 -3.91
C THR A 195 14.06 -24.35 -4.01
N ALA A 196 14.30 -25.33 -4.89
CA ALA A 196 15.63 -25.85 -5.19
C ALA A 196 16.50 -24.86 -6.00
N SER A 197 15.89 -23.98 -6.80
CA SER A 197 16.60 -22.98 -7.61
C SER A 197 16.97 -21.75 -6.80
N ARG A 198 18.28 -21.53 -6.58
CA ARG A 198 18.85 -20.38 -5.86
C ARG A 198 19.24 -19.21 -6.77
N ARG A 199 18.69 -19.11 -7.98
CA ARG A 199 19.02 -18.02 -8.91
C ARG A 199 17.97 -16.93 -8.87
N LEU A 200 18.38 -15.71 -8.50
CA LEU A 200 17.57 -14.51 -8.61
C LEU A 200 17.63 -13.96 -10.02
N ASP A 201 16.50 -13.49 -10.48
CA ASP A 201 16.37 -12.80 -11.77
C ASP A 201 16.70 -11.31 -11.64
N LEU A 202 17.98 -11.00 -11.44
CA LEU A 202 18.43 -9.62 -11.27
C LEU A 202 18.11 -8.72 -12.49
N ALA A 203 18.10 -9.29 -13.70
CA ALA A 203 17.75 -8.52 -14.90
C ALA A 203 16.28 -8.08 -14.88
N SER A 204 15.37 -8.97 -14.50
CA SER A 204 13.94 -8.60 -14.34
C SER A 204 13.73 -7.60 -13.21
N VAL A 205 14.43 -7.75 -12.09
CA VAL A 205 14.37 -6.77 -10.99
C VAL A 205 14.88 -5.40 -11.44
N ALA A 206 16.01 -5.36 -12.15
CA ALA A 206 16.57 -4.11 -12.66
C ALA A 206 15.63 -3.41 -13.67
N LEU A 207 15.04 -4.18 -14.61
CA LEU A 207 14.06 -3.63 -15.55
C LEU A 207 12.81 -3.09 -14.84
N ALA A 208 12.28 -3.82 -13.83
CA ALA A 208 11.16 -3.35 -13.04
C ALA A 208 11.50 -2.05 -12.28
N ALA A 209 12.71 -1.98 -11.68
CA ALA A 209 13.20 -0.79 -10.99
C ALA A 209 13.32 0.41 -11.92
N VAL A 210 13.97 0.24 -13.08
CA VAL A 210 14.14 1.29 -14.08
C VAL A 210 12.79 1.78 -14.61
N ALA A 211 11.88 0.87 -14.90
CA ALA A 211 10.54 1.23 -15.37
C ALA A 211 9.74 2.00 -14.30
N ALA A 212 9.72 1.50 -13.08
CA ALA A 212 8.98 2.14 -11.99
C ALA A 212 9.56 3.51 -11.63
N PHE A 213 10.89 3.63 -11.53
CA PHE A 213 11.57 4.91 -11.31
C PHE A 213 11.33 5.88 -12.48
N GLY A 214 11.42 5.37 -13.71
CA GLY A 214 11.17 6.15 -14.94
C GLY A 214 9.73 6.65 -15.07
N LEU A 215 8.76 6.06 -14.39
CA LEU A 215 7.38 6.58 -14.29
C LEU A 215 7.25 7.60 -13.16
N VAL A 216 7.80 7.33 -11.99
CA VAL A 216 7.58 8.15 -10.79
C VAL A 216 8.41 9.43 -10.82
N TYR A 217 9.70 9.35 -11.22
CA TYR A 217 10.60 10.49 -11.22
C TYR A 217 10.09 11.68 -12.07
N PRO A 218 9.67 11.48 -13.35
CA PRO A 218 9.12 12.57 -14.13
C PRO A 218 7.86 13.21 -13.53
N LEU A 219 7.02 12.41 -12.89
CA LEU A 219 5.80 12.93 -12.28
C LEU A 219 6.08 13.79 -11.05
N VAL A 220 7.09 13.44 -10.25
CA VAL A 220 7.47 14.22 -9.05
C VAL A 220 8.29 15.45 -9.43
N GLN A 221 9.36 15.28 -10.23
CA GLN A 221 10.34 16.34 -10.52
C GLN A 221 9.99 17.18 -11.75
N GLY A 222 9.15 16.67 -12.64
CA GLY A 222 8.86 17.32 -13.92
C GLY A 222 8.40 18.76 -13.78
N ARG A 223 7.58 19.05 -12.77
CA ARG A 223 7.12 20.42 -12.49
C ARG A 223 8.27 21.36 -12.10
N GLU A 224 9.14 20.96 -11.16
CA GLU A 224 10.25 21.80 -10.69
C GLU A 224 11.27 22.03 -11.81
N LEU A 225 11.44 21.05 -12.69
CA LEU A 225 12.32 21.12 -13.84
C LEU A 225 11.70 21.84 -15.05
N GLY A 226 10.40 22.21 -14.98
CA GLY A 226 9.68 22.86 -16.11
C GLY A 226 9.37 21.92 -17.28
N TRP A 227 9.26 20.62 -17.05
CA TRP A 227 8.92 19.59 -18.04
C TRP A 227 9.80 19.56 -19.28
N PRO A 228 11.14 19.54 -19.16
CA PRO A 228 12.01 19.49 -20.31
C PRO A 228 11.79 18.20 -21.12
N SER A 229 12.14 18.22 -22.40
CA SER A 229 11.90 17.09 -23.33
C SER A 229 12.51 15.76 -22.88
N TRP A 230 13.63 15.78 -22.16
CA TRP A 230 14.24 14.56 -21.63
C TRP A 230 13.40 13.91 -20.52
N VAL A 231 12.68 14.70 -19.70
CA VAL A 231 11.73 14.20 -18.68
C VAL A 231 10.55 13.52 -19.36
N GLN A 232 10.02 14.12 -20.45
CA GLN A 232 8.96 13.52 -21.24
C GLN A 232 9.44 12.23 -21.94
N ALA A 233 10.65 12.25 -22.51
CA ALA A 233 11.26 11.08 -23.11
C ALA A 233 11.46 9.94 -22.08
N MET A 234 11.75 10.28 -20.83
CA MET A 234 11.89 9.30 -19.75
C MET A 234 10.58 8.56 -19.46
N LEU A 235 9.41 9.22 -19.52
CA LEU A 235 8.10 8.54 -19.42
C LEU A 235 7.90 7.54 -20.54
N VAL A 236 8.21 7.93 -21.78
CA VAL A 236 8.10 7.02 -22.94
C VAL A 236 9.07 5.84 -22.80
N ALA A 237 10.31 6.10 -22.38
CA ALA A 237 11.31 5.05 -22.14
C ALA A 237 10.89 4.11 -21.01
N ALA A 238 10.22 4.59 -19.97
CA ALA A 238 9.71 3.76 -18.89
C ALA A 238 8.62 2.78 -19.38
N VAL A 239 7.71 3.25 -20.23
CA VAL A 239 6.69 2.37 -20.85
C VAL A 239 7.34 1.33 -21.75
N ALA A 240 8.36 1.72 -22.55
CA ALA A 240 9.13 0.77 -23.36
C ALA A 240 9.87 -0.26 -22.48
N THR A 241 10.41 0.17 -21.34
CA THR A 241 11.08 -0.74 -20.39
C THR A 241 10.10 -1.71 -19.73
N LEU A 242 8.85 -1.30 -19.44
CA LEU A 242 7.79 -2.24 -19.01
C LEU A 242 7.49 -3.28 -20.10
N GLY A 243 7.45 -2.86 -21.36
CA GLY A 243 7.30 -3.79 -22.50
C GLY A 243 8.47 -4.78 -22.59
N ALA A 244 9.71 -4.30 -22.43
CA ALA A 244 10.90 -5.15 -22.40
C ALA A 244 10.89 -6.12 -21.20
N PHE A 245 10.44 -5.68 -20.03
CA PHE A 245 10.24 -6.52 -18.85
C PHE A 245 9.23 -7.64 -19.16
N ALA A 246 8.06 -7.31 -19.68
CA ALA A 246 7.04 -8.28 -20.02
C ALA A 246 7.55 -9.31 -21.07
N TRP A 247 8.22 -8.83 -22.11
CA TRP A 247 8.85 -9.67 -23.12
C TRP A 247 9.88 -10.63 -22.52
N LEU A 248 10.72 -10.14 -21.59
CA LEU A 248 11.73 -10.96 -20.92
C LEU A 248 11.08 -12.07 -20.08
N GLN A 249 9.95 -11.81 -19.38
CA GLN A 249 9.23 -12.85 -18.63
C GLN A 249 8.72 -13.96 -19.56
N VAL A 250 8.10 -13.58 -20.69
CA VAL A 250 7.60 -14.55 -21.70
C VAL A 250 8.76 -15.36 -22.27
N ARG A 251 9.87 -14.71 -22.67
CA ARG A 251 11.05 -15.40 -23.24
C ARG A 251 11.63 -16.41 -22.25
N ARG A 252 11.73 -16.07 -20.95
CA ARG A 252 12.27 -16.97 -19.93
C ARG A 252 11.44 -18.22 -19.73
N ARG A 253 10.14 -18.10 -19.75
CA ARG A 253 9.23 -19.26 -19.72
C ARG A 253 9.56 -20.25 -20.84
N HIS A 254 9.83 -19.76 -22.06
CA HIS A 254 10.17 -20.60 -23.20
C HIS A 254 11.58 -21.20 -23.13
N THR A 255 12.51 -20.57 -22.41
CA THR A 255 13.89 -21.06 -22.27
C THR A 255 14.12 -21.92 -21.03
N GLY A 256 13.05 -22.28 -20.29
CA GLY A 256 13.13 -23.11 -19.09
C GLY A 256 13.77 -22.40 -17.87
N VAL A 257 14.03 -21.09 -17.96
CA VAL A 257 14.47 -20.29 -16.83
C VAL A 257 13.24 -19.83 -16.04
N THR A 258 13.23 -20.04 -14.74
CA THR A 258 12.11 -19.62 -13.89
C THR A 258 11.94 -18.09 -13.96
N PRO A 259 10.84 -17.56 -14.49
CA PRO A 259 10.62 -16.13 -14.58
C PRO A 259 10.37 -15.54 -13.19
N LEU A 260 10.57 -14.22 -13.03
CA LEU A 260 10.23 -13.51 -11.77
C LEU A 260 8.72 -13.51 -11.55
N ILE A 261 7.97 -13.35 -12.62
CA ILE A 261 6.51 -13.38 -12.65
C ILE A 261 6.09 -14.47 -13.63
N GLU A 262 5.15 -15.33 -13.23
CA GLU A 262 4.60 -16.35 -14.12
C GLU A 262 3.75 -15.69 -15.23
N PRO A 263 4.18 -15.75 -16.51
CA PRO A 263 3.47 -15.02 -17.58
C PRO A 263 2.04 -15.52 -17.83
N GLY A 264 1.71 -16.75 -17.39
CA GLY A 264 0.37 -17.34 -17.53
C GLY A 264 -0.74 -16.48 -16.90
N ILE A 265 -0.44 -15.75 -15.84
CA ILE A 265 -1.42 -14.86 -15.17
C ILE A 265 -1.88 -13.73 -16.11
N PHE A 266 -1.01 -13.21 -16.97
CA PHE A 266 -1.35 -12.14 -17.91
C PHE A 266 -2.13 -12.62 -19.16
N ALA A 267 -2.20 -13.92 -19.39
CA ALA A 267 -3.09 -14.49 -20.41
C ALA A 267 -4.57 -14.40 -19.99
N LYS A 268 -4.84 -14.20 -18.69
CA LYS A 268 -6.20 -14.13 -18.15
C LYS A 268 -6.69 -12.69 -18.16
N ARG A 269 -7.69 -12.40 -18.99
CA ARG A 269 -8.30 -11.04 -19.09
C ARG A 269 -8.80 -10.53 -17.76
N SER A 270 -9.37 -11.40 -16.91
CA SER A 270 -9.84 -11.07 -15.57
C SER A 270 -8.71 -10.52 -14.69
N TYR A 271 -7.54 -11.16 -14.72
CA TYR A 271 -6.38 -10.73 -13.95
C TYR A 271 -5.82 -9.40 -14.46
N VAL A 272 -5.63 -9.25 -15.76
CA VAL A 272 -5.10 -8.01 -16.36
C VAL A 272 -6.03 -6.82 -16.08
N SER A 273 -7.34 -6.99 -16.29
CA SER A 273 -8.31 -5.94 -15.99
C SER A 273 -8.32 -5.59 -14.50
N GLY A 274 -8.13 -6.58 -13.63
CA GLY A 274 -8.01 -6.41 -12.18
C GLY A 274 -6.77 -5.63 -11.77
N VAL A 275 -5.63 -5.93 -12.37
CA VAL A 275 -4.37 -5.21 -12.13
C VAL A 275 -4.48 -3.73 -12.56
N VAL A 276 -5.07 -3.47 -13.74
CA VAL A 276 -5.29 -2.09 -14.21
C VAL A 276 -6.29 -1.35 -13.31
N PHE A 277 -7.36 -2.02 -12.89
CA PHE A 277 -8.31 -1.50 -11.92
C PHE A 277 -7.61 -1.13 -10.61
N ALA A 278 -6.84 -2.05 -10.04
CA ALA A 278 -6.11 -1.84 -8.80
C ALA A 278 -5.13 -0.67 -8.90
N LEU A 279 -4.39 -0.55 -10.01
CA LEU A 279 -3.46 0.55 -10.25
C LEU A 279 -4.16 1.91 -10.19
N VAL A 280 -5.29 2.06 -10.92
CA VAL A 280 -6.05 3.32 -10.97
C VAL A 280 -6.67 3.65 -9.61
N PHE A 281 -7.31 2.65 -8.98
CA PHE A 281 -7.95 2.82 -7.67
C PHE A 281 -6.94 3.22 -6.59
N LEU A 282 -5.78 2.57 -6.56
CA LEU A 282 -4.74 2.83 -5.56
C LEU A 282 -3.97 4.13 -5.83
N ALA A 283 -3.85 4.53 -7.10
CA ALA A 283 -3.35 5.86 -7.43
C ALA A 283 -4.27 6.97 -6.90
N ALA A 284 -5.60 6.81 -7.03
CA ALA A 284 -6.56 7.72 -6.42
C ALA A 284 -6.37 7.82 -4.90
N MET A 285 -6.14 6.67 -4.22
CA MET A 285 -5.96 6.61 -2.76
C MET A 285 -4.65 7.26 -2.30
N GLY A 286 -3.53 6.96 -2.96
CA GLY A 286 -2.23 7.52 -2.62
C GLY A 286 -2.20 9.04 -2.75
N GLY A 287 -2.76 9.55 -3.85
CA GLY A 287 -2.81 10.99 -4.12
C GLY A 287 -3.67 11.75 -3.13
N ILE A 288 -4.91 11.32 -2.90
CA ILE A 288 -5.81 12.03 -1.97
C ILE A 288 -5.28 11.98 -0.53
N GLY A 289 -4.63 10.88 -0.13
CA GLY A 289 -4.04 10.75 1.20
C GLY A 289 -2.98 11.81 1.47
N LEU A 290 -2.07 12.04 0.53
CA LEU A 290 -1.05 13.08 0.64
C LEU A 290 -1.68 14.48 0.62
N THR A 291 -2.49 14.76 -0.39
CA THR A 291 -2.99 16.14 -0.64
C THR A 291 -3.96 16.61 0.44
N LEU A 292 -4.81 15.70 0.96
CA LEU A 292 -5.68 16.02 2.09
C LEU A 292 -4.88 16.29 3.36
N GLY A 293 -3.85 15.49 3.64
CA GLY A 293 -2.96 15.70 4.80
C GLY A 293 -2.25 17.05 4.75
N VAL A 294 -1.72 17.45 3.59
CA VAL A 294 -1.07 18.74 3.38
C VAL A 294 -2.08 19.89 3.46
N PHE A 295 -3.26 19.74 2.87
CA PHE A 295 -4.32 20.74 2.91
C PHE A 295 -4.78 21.05 4.34
N LEU A 296 -5.05 20.02 5.15
CA LEU A 296 -5.48 20.21 6.53
C LEU A 296 -4.41 20.92 7.39
N GLN A 297 -3.15 20.55 7.22
CA GLN A 297 -2.05 21.06 8.05
C GLN A 297 -1.50 22.40 7.53
N ALA A 298 -1.07 22.45 6.26
CA ALA A 298 -0.47 23.65 5.68
C ALA A 298 -1.53 24.68 5.23
N GLY A 299 -2.67 24.19 4.71
CA GLY A 299 -3.76 25.06 4.19
C GLY A 299 -4.66 25.62 5.30
N LEU A 300 -5.10 24.76 6.23
CA LEU A 300 -6.01 25.14 7.32
C LEU A 300 -5.29 25.40 8.66
N GLY A 301 -3.98 25.14 8.75
CA GLY A 301 -3.21 25.35 9.96
C GLY A 301 -3.55 24.37 11.11
N TYR A 302 -4.10 23.19 10.78
CA TYR A 302 -4.43 22.20 11.81
C TYR A 302 -3.16 21.58 12.39
N SER A 303 -3.17 21.34 13.71
CA SER A 303 -2.14 20.50 14.32
C SER A 303 -2.21 19.08 13.78
N PRO A 304 -1.11 18.30 13.85
CA PRO A 304 -1.08 16.91 13.37
C PRO A 304 -2.21 16.06 13.95
N ILE A 305 -2.48 16.18 15.24
CA ILE A 305 -3.57 15.42 15.87
C ILE A 305 -4.95 15.90 15.39
N HIS A 306 -5.15 17.19 15.19
CA HIS A 306 -6.41 17.72 14.67
C HIS A 306 -6.63 17.24 13.23
N ALA A 307 -5.63 17.26 12.37
CA ALA A 307 -5.70 16.71 11.03
C ALA A 307 -5.99 15.21 11.03
N ALA A 308 -5.35 14.43 11.90
CA ALA A 308 -5.57 13.01 12.07
C ALA A 308 -7.01 12.70 12.52
N LEU A 309 -7.53 13.43 13.51
CA LEU A 309 -8.91 13.27 13.99
C LEU A 309 -9.93 13.68 12.92
N THR A 310 -9.63 14.70 12.12
CA THR A 310 -10.47 15.12 10.99
C THR A 310 -10.55 14.03 9.91
N THR A 311 -9.50 13.26 9.69
CA THR A 311 -9.48 12.15 8.72
C THR A 311 -9.96 10.80 9.31
N ALA A 312 -10.09 10.68 10.63
CA ALA A 312 -10.54 9.46 11.31
C ALA A 312 -11.91 8.92 10.81
N PRO A 313 -12.91 9.75 10.45
CA PRO A 313 -14.17 9.27 9.85
C PRO A 313 -13.97 8.43 8.58
N PHE A 314 -12.98 8.78 7.74
CA PHE A 314 -12.65 7.99 6.54
C PHE A 314 -12.21 6.56 6.92
N ALA A 315 -11.35 6.44 7.90
CA ALA A 315 -10.84 5.15 8.35
C ALA A 315 -11.93 4.33 9.06
N LEU A 316 -12.79 4.97 9.86
CA LEU A 316 -13.96 4.33 10.47
C LEU A 316 -14.93 3.81 9.39
N GLY A 317 -15.20 4.65 8.39
CA GLY A 317 -15.98 4.25 7.22
C GLY A 317 -15.38 3.04 6.51
N GLY A 318 -14.05 3.05 6.31
CA GLY A 318 -13.30 1.95 5.71
C GLY A 318 -13.45 0.64 6.48
N PHE A 319 -13.41 0.69 7.80
CA PHE A 319 -13.64 -0.47 8.66
C PHE A 319 -15.08 -1.02 8.49
N ILE A 320 -16.10 -0.16 8.56
CA ILE A 320 -17.51 -0.52 8.37
C ILE A 320 -17.71 -1.09 6.96
N GLY A 321 -17.18 -0.40 5.94
CA GLY A 321 -17.29 -0.81 4.54
C GLY A 321 -16.62 -2.16 4.25
N SER A 322 -15.46 -2.43 4.86
CA SER A 322 -14.76 -3.72 4.70
C SER A 322 -15.56 -4.88 5.26
N GLY A 323 -16.21 -4.71 6.42
CA GLY A 323 -17.12 -5.69 6.97
C GLY A 323 -18.32 -5.94 6.07
N ALA A 324 -18.97 -4.88 5.59
CA ALA A 324 -20.09 -4.98 4.66
C ALA A 324 -19.65 -5.62 3.32
N GLY A 325 -18.48 -5.22 2.79
CA GLY A 325 -17.89 -5.75 1.57
C GLY A 325 -17.69 -7.26 1.63
N SER A 326 -17.05 -7.75 2.68
CA SER A 326 -16.80 -9.17 2.90
C SER A 326 -18.09 -9.98 3.02
N MET A 327 -19.08 -9.48 3.78
CA MET A 327 -20.36 -10.18 3.97
C MET A 327 -21.20 -10.24 2.68
N LEU A 328 -21.21 -9.16 1.90
CA LEU A 328 -22.04 -9.06 0.69
C LEU A 328 -21.37 -9.69 -0.54
N MET A 329 -20.04 -9.82 -0.54
CA MET A 329 -19.28 -10.37 -1.67
C MET A 329 -19.78 -11.75 -2.12
N HIS A 330 -20.03 -12.65 -1.17
CA HIS A 330 -20.53 -14.00 -1.46
C HIS A 330 -21.94 -14.00 -2.07
N LYS A 331 -22.76 -12.98 -1.77
CA LYS A 331 -24.15 -12.88 -2.26
C LYS A 331 -24.23 -12.24 -3.64
N VAL A 332 -23.59 -11.08 -3.82
CA VAL A 332 -23.77 -10.25 -5.01
C VAL A 332 -22.50 -10.06 -5.86
N GLY A 333 -21.36 -10.64 -5.43
CA GLY A 333 -20.12 -10.62 -6.19
C GLY A 333 -19.59 -9.20 -6.43
N ARG A 334 -19.06 -8.91 -7.64
CA ARG A 334 -18.44 -7.62 -7.98
C ARG A 334 -19.37 -6.40 -7.81
N THR A 335 -20.70 -6.60 -7.72
CA THR A 335 -21.66 -5.50 -7.53
C THR A 335 -21.40 -4.76 -6.23
N VAL A 336 -20.83 -5.43 -5.21
CA VAL A 336 -20.38 -4.79 -3.98
C VAL A 336 -19.31 -3.75 -4.26
N MET A 337 -18.31 -4.10 -5.08
CA MET A 337 -17.24 -3.15 -5.46
C MET A 337 -17.79 -1.97 -6.24
N GLN A 338 -18.73 -2.22 -7.17
CA GLN A 338 -19.37 -1.15 -7.94
C GLN A 338 -20.16 -0.19 -7.04
N ALA A 339 -20.94 -0.75 -6.11
CA ALA A 339 -21.63 0.05 -5.10
C ALA A 339 -20.65 0.84 -4.23
N GLY A 340 -19.56 0.20 -3.79
CA GLY A 340 -18.51 0.85 -3.02
C GLY A 340 -17.87 2.03 -3.75
N LEU A 341 -17.55 1.87 -5.04
CA LEU A 341 -16.97 2.95 -5.87
C LEU A 341 -17.95 4.12 -6.08
N VAL A 342 -19.24 3.82 -6.25
CA VAL A 342 -20.28 4.87 -6.34
C VAL A 342 -20.39 5.62 -5.01
N ILE A 343 -20.47 4.91 -3.88
CA ILE A 343 -20.54 5.49 -2.53
C ILE A 343 -19.31 6.35 -2.28
N MET A 344 -18.13 5.86 -2.62
CA MET A 344 -16.88 6.58 -2.46
C MET A 344 -16.85 7.85 -3.33
N GLY A 345 -17.28 7.74 -4.60
CA GLY A 345 -17.38 8.87 -5.51
C GLY A 345 -18.34 9.95 -4.98
N LEU A 346 -19.51 9.56 -4.44
CA LEU A 346 -20.45 10.47 -3.79
C LEU A 346 -19.84 11.16 -2.56
N GLY A 347 -19.09 10.43 -1.76
CA GLY A 347 -18.38 11.00 -0.62
C GLY A 347 -17.31 12.01 -1.06
N LEU A 348 -16.52 11.73 -2.11
CA LEU A 348 -15.55 12.67 -2.67
C LEU A 348 -16.23 13.92 -3.27
N LEU A 349 -17.34 13.77 -3.98
CA LEU A 349 -18.12 14.91 -4.46
C LEU A 349 -18.72 15.71 -3.31
N GLY A 350 -19.13 15.04 -2.22
CA GLY A 350 -19.54 15.68 -0.98
C GLY A 350 -18.42 16.49 -0.34
N LEU A 351 -17.19 15.94 -0.34
CA LEU A 351 -16.00 16.63 0.14
C LEU A 351 -15.67 17.86 -0.70
N TYR A 352 -15.73 17.72 -2.03
CA TYR A 352 -15.57 18.85 -2.94
C TYR A 352 -16.62 19.95 -2.65
N ALA A 353 -17.89 19.57 -2.53
CA ALA A 353 -18.98 20.51 -2.26
C ALA A 353 -18.84 21.20 -0.90
N ALA A 354 -18.43 20.47 0.15
CA ALA A 354 -18.19 21.02 1.47
C ALA A 354 -17.09 22.10 1.44
N VAL A 355 -15.96 21.79 0.81
CA VAL A 355 -14.84 22.74 0.65
C VAL A 355 -15.23 23.93 -0.22
N ALA A 356 -15.97 23.70 -1.32
CA ALA A 356 -16.41 24.76 -2.23
C ALA A 356 -17.44 25.71 -1.58
N HIS A 357 -18.36 25.17 -0.77
CA HIS A 357 -19.43 25.96 -0.16
C HIS A 357 -18.93 26.73 1.07
N ALA A 358 -18.16 26.10 1.93
CA ALA A 358 -17.64 26.72 3.14
C ALA A 358 -16.46 27.68 2.87
N GLY A 359 -15.72 27.48 1.79
CA GLY A 359 -14.57 28.32 1.42
C GLY A 359 -13.56 28.41 2.56
N THR A 360 -13.15 29.63 2.91
CA THR A 360 -12.18 29.86 4.01
C THR A 360 -12.75 29.59 5.41
N ALA A 361 -14.05 29.38 5.56
CA ALA A 361 -14.70 29.05 6.82
C ALA A 361 -14.84 27.53 7.03
N VAL A 362 -14.28 26.71 6.13
CA VAL A 362 -14.33 25.24 6.24
C VAL A 362 -13.73 24.76 7.53
N GLY A 363 -14.48 23.93 8.28
CA GLY A 363 -14.10 23.40 9.57
C GLY A 363 -14.12 21.88 9.64
N GLY A 364 -13.59 21.31 10.73
CA GLY A 364 -13.49 19.85 10.90
C GLY A 364 -14.82 19.10 10.73
N ALA A 365 -15.95 19.72 11.13
CA ALA A 365 -17.28 19.11 11.01
C ALA A 365 -17.71 18.90 9.54
N ASP A 366 -17.28 19.77 8.64
CA ASP A 366 -17.63 19.69 7.21
C ASP A 366 -17.02 18.47 6.51
N PHE A 367 -15.95 17.92 7.08
CA PHE A 367 -15.24 16.72 6.58
C PHE A 367 -15.86 15.42 7.04
N VAL A 368 -16.59 15.41 8.19
CA VAL A 368 -17.01 14.15 8.85
C VAL A 368 -17.88 13.29 7.94
N ALA A 369 -18.99 13.83 7.44
CA ALA A 369 -19.91 13.05 6.60
C ALA A 369 -19.29 12.64 5.25
N PRO A 370 -18.66 13.56 4.47
CA PRO A 370 -18.01 13.18 3.22
C PRO A 370 -16.91 12.12 3.37
N LEU A 371 -16.07 12.24 4.37
CA LEU A 371 -14.99 11.28 4.61
C LEU A 371 -15.51 9.93 5.09
N LEU A 372 -16.52 9.91 5.98
CA LEU A 372 -17.16 8.67 6.42
C LEU A 372 -17.76 7.90 5.23
N VAL A 373 -18.50 8.60 4.37
CA VAL A 373 -19.13 8.01 3.17
C VAL A 373 -18.06 7.51 2.20
N SER A 374 -17.01 8.32 1.93
CA SER A 374 -15.88 7.90 1.09
C SER A 374 -15.19 6.66 1.64
N GLY A 375 -14.98 6.62 2.95
CA GLY A 375 -14.37 5.49 3.64
C GLY A 375 -15.20 4.21 3.54
N ILE A 376 -16.52 4.29 3.75
CA ILE A 376 -17.42 3.13 3.58
C ILE A 376 -17.27 2.57 2.16
N GLY A 377 -17.32 3.44 1.15
CA GLY A 377 -17.14 3.05 -0.24
C GLY A 377 -15.78 2.37 -0.48
N MET A 378 -14.70 2.94 0.04
CA MET A 378 -13.34 2.38 -0.06
C MET A 378 -13.27 0.98 0.58
N GLY A 379 -13.80 0.81 1.78
CA GLY A 379 -13.80 -0.48 2.47
C GLY A 379 -14.54 -1.57 1.70
N MET A 380 -15.69 -1.23 1.08
CA MET A 380 -16.45 -2.15 0.23
C MET A 380 -15.69 -2.60 -1.03
N VAL A 381 -14.67 -1.87 -1.44
CA VAL A 381 -13.81 -2.22 -2.59
C VAL A 381 -12.60 -3.04 -2.16
N TRP A 382 -11.99 -2.70 -1.04
CA TRP A 382 -10.66 -3.18 -0.63
C TRP A 382 -10.56 -4.70 -0.56
N VAL A 383 -11.43 -5.35 0.22
CA VAL A 383 -11.40 -6.81 0.42
C VAL A 383 -11.83 -7.57 -0.85
N PRO A 384 -13.01 -7.25 -1.46
CA PRO A 384 -13.44 -7.93 -2.69
C PRO A 384 -12.48 -7.80 -3.86
N MET A 385 -11.73 -6.70 -3.95
CA MET A 385 -10.73 -6.49 -5.01
C MET A 385 -9.72 -7.64 -5.07
N PHE A 386 -9.16 -8.03 -3.93
CA PHE A 386 -8.18 -9.12 -3.86
C PHE A 386 -8.79 -10.46 -4.25
N GLU A 387 -9.97 -10.77 -3.71
CA GLU A 387 -10.65 -12.02 -3.99
C GLU A 387 -11.01 -12.19 -5.46
N ILE A 388 -11.48 -11.12 -6.12
CA ILE A 388 -11.87 -11.16 -7.53
C ILE A 388 -10.65 -11.25 -8.44
N ILE A 389 -9.57 -10.49 -8.16
CA ILE A 389 -8.40 -10.43 -9.03
C ILE A 389 -7.62 -11.76 -8.98
N VAL A 390 -7.44 -12.31 -7.78
CA VAL A 390 -6.64 -13.54 -7.60
C VAL A 390 -7.48 -14.81 -7.76
N GLY A 391 -8.79 -14.73 -7.57
CA GLY A 391 -9.68 -15.90 -7.55
C GLY A 391 -9.83 -16.68 -8.87
N ASP A 392 -9.45 -16.10 -10.02
CA ASP A 392 -9.47 -16.77 -11.34
C ASP A 392 -8.10 -17.33 -11.76
N VAL A 393 -7.10 -17.21 -10.88
CA VAL A 393 -5.73 -17.67 -11.12
C VAL A 393 -5.58 -19.13 -10.68
N ALA A 394 -4.78 -19.93 -11.40
CA ALA A 394 -4.54 -21.32 -11.03
C ALA A 394 -3.74 -21.42 -9.72
N ASP A 395 -3.96 -22.47 -8.92
CA ASP A 395 -3.38 -22.62 -7.58
C ASP A 395 -1.86 -22.46 -7.54
N HIS A 396 -1.16 -22.98 -8.55
CA HIS A 396 0.31 -22.87 -8.66
C HIS A 396 0.78 -21.45 -9.04
N GLU A 397 -0.09 -20.59 -9.57
CA GLU A 397 0.20 -19.21 -9.98
C GLU A 397 -0.21 -18.18 -8.90
N VAL A 398 -1.00 -18.59 -7.88
CA VAL A 398 -1.56 -17.67 -6.85
C VAL A 398 -0.47 -16.86 -6.15
N GLY A 399 0.68 -17.47 -5.84
CA GLY A 399 1.80 -16.76 -5.21
C GLY A 399 2.35 -15.64 -6.09
N SER A 400 2.54 -15.92 -7.39
CA SER A 400 2.99 -14.92 -8.37
C SER A 400 1.95 -13.81 -8.56
N ALA A 401 0.67 -14.18 -8.69
CA ALA A 401 -0.42 -13.23 -8.87
C ALA A 401 -0.60 -12.30 -7.67
N SER A 402 -0.55 -12.83 -6.46
CA SER A 402 -0.64 -12.02 -5.23
C SER A 402 0.57 -11.09 -5.07
N GLY A 403 1.77 -11.57 -5.39
CA GLY A 403 2.97 -10.76 -5.36
C GLY A 403 2.94 -9.61 -6.36
N VAL A 404 2.49 -9.85 -7.60
CA VAL A 404 2.30 -8.79 -8.60
C VAL A 404 1.24 -7.79 -8.15
N LEU A 405 0.10 -8.26 -7.62
CA LEU A 405 -0.96 -7.37 -7.14
C LEU A 405 -0.46 -6.46 -6.00
N GLN A 406 0.32 -7.00 -5.07
CA GLN A 406 0.94 -6.20 -4.01
C GLN A 406 1.96 -5.19 -4.55
N ALA A 407 2.79 -5.58 -5.53
CA ALA A 407 3.70 -4.65 -6.20
C ALA A 407 2.95 -3.52 -6.93
N VAL A 408 1.85 -3.87 -7.60
CA VAL A 408 0.96 -2.91 -8.27
C VAL A 408 0.27 -1.98 -7.27
N GLN A 409 -0.07 -2.47 -6.08
CA GLN A 409 -0.60 -1.61 -5.02
C GLN A 409 0.40 -0.52 -4.64
N GLN A 410 1.63 -0.89 -4.36
CA GLN A 410 2.66 0.06 -3.96
C GLN A 410 3.02 1.03 -5.10
N LEU A 411 3.10 0.51 -6.34
CA LEU A 411 3.32 1.35 -7.51
C LEU A 411 2.15 2.33 -7.74
N GLY A 412 0.91 1.87 -7.61
CA GLY A 412 -0.28 2.71 -7.71
C GLY A 412 -0.26 3.83 -6.68
N MET A 413 -0.01 3.51 -5.42
CA MET A 413 0.13 4.52 -4.35
C MET A 413 1.22 5.54 -4.69
N SER A 414 2.40 5.08 -5.15
CA SER A 414 3.51 5.96 -5.54
C SER A 414 3.15 6.88 -6.71
N LEU A 415 2.50 6.33 -7.75
CA LEU A 415 2.04 7.11 -8.91
C LEU A 415 0.96 8.12 -8.51
N GLY A 416 0.10 7.77 -7.57
CA GLY A 416 -0.91 8.69 -7.03
C GLY A 416 -0.30 9.85 -6.27
N VAL A 417 0.63 9.56 -5.37
CA VAL A 417 1.41 10.59 -4.65
C VAL A 417 2.13 11.50 -5.64
N ALA A 418 2.80 10.92 -6.64
CA ALA A 418 3.54 11.67 -7.65
C ALA A 418 2.62 12.51 -8.56
N GLY A 419 1.59 11.89 -9.16
CA GLY A 419 0.72 12.55 -10.15
C GLY A 419 -0.24 13.56 -9.54
N ILE A 420 -1.06 13.13 -8.56
CA ILE A 420 -2.05 14.02 -7.91
C ILE A 420 -1.32 15.07 -7.07
N GLY A 421 -0.22 14.68 -6.39
CA GLY A 421 0.62 15.63 -5.65
C GLY A 421 1.18 16.72 -6.55
N THR A 422 1.68 16.39 -7.73
CA THR A 422 2.18 17.37 -8.71
C THR A 422 1.09 18.34 -9.15
N ILE A 423 -0.14 17.87 -9.34
CA ILE A 423 -1.28 18.73 -9.68
C ILE A 423 -1.62 19.65 -8.50
N PHE A 424 -1.69 19.10 -7.29
CA PHE A 424 -1.95 19.86 -6.06
C PHE A 424 -0.95 20.98 -5.85
N PHE A 425 0.33 20.65 -5.83
CA PHE A 425 1.40 21.63 -5.64
C PHE A 425 1.57 22.56 -6.86
N GLY A 426 1.14 22.10 -8.05
CA GLY A 426 1.04 22.94 -9.25
C GLY A 426 0.00 24.05 -9.11
N ALA A 427 -1.14 23.74 -8.54
CA ALA A 427 -2.20 24.71 -8.27
C ALA A 427 -1.82 25.75 -7.20
N LEU A 428 -0.96 25.38 -6.23
CA LEU A 428 -0.46 26.30 -5.21
C LEU A 428 0.47 27.39 -5.75
N GLY A 429 1.11 27.19 -6.92
CA GLY A 429 2.06 28.14 -7.48
C GLY A 429 3.36 28.24 -6.67
N THR A 430 4.16 29.29 -6.94
CA THR A 430 5.46 29.50 -6.32
C THR A 430 5.36 30.19 -4.95
N TYR A 431 4.26 30.87 -4.67
CA TYR A 431 4.02 31.66 -3.46
C TYR A 431 2.70 31.26 -2.79
N ALA A 432 2.62 30.03 -2.32
CA ALA A 432 1.42 29.53 -1.64
C ALA A 432 1.36 29.99 -0.18
N ASP A 433 1.02 31.26 0.04
CA ASP A 433 0.84 31.83 1.39
C ASP A 433 -0.62 32.04 1.78
N HIS A 434 -1.56 31.77 0.88
CA HIS A 434 -2.98 32.06 1.10
C HIS A 434 -3.82 30.79 1.19
N THR A 435 -4.65 30.69 2.22
CA THR A 435 -5.62 29.58 2.39
C THR A 435 -6.47 29.32 1.15
N ARG A 436 -6.73 30.34 0.32
CA ARG A 436 -7.49 30.21 -0.94
C ARG A 436 -6.81 29.32 -1.96
N ASP A 437 -5.46 29.41 -2.09
CA ASP A 437 -4.71 28.60 -3.05
C ASP A 437 -4.79 27.12 -2.65
N PHE A 438 -4.70 26.84 -1.35
CA PHE A 438 -4.89 25.49 -0.81
C PHE A 438 -6.31 24.95 -1.00
N LEU A 439 -7.33 25.79 -0.88
CA LEU A 439 -8.73 25.40 -1.13
C LEU A 439 -8.93 25.03 -2.60
N GLU A 440 -8.45 25.84 -3.54
CA GLU A 440 -8.55 25.56 -4.97
C GLU A 440 -7.79 24.28 -5.34
N ALA A 441 -6.57 24.11 -4.82
CA ALA A 441 -5.78 22.91 -5.02
C ALA A 441 -6.47 21.65 -4.44
N ALA A 442 -7.07 21.74 -3.25
CA ALA A 442 -7.82 20.67 -2.63
C ALA A 442 -9.09 20.31 -3.42
N GLN A 443 -9.81 21.29 -3.94
CA GLN A 443 -10.97 21.09 -4.79
C GLN A 443 -10.59 20.38 -6.09
N GLN A 444 -9.56 20.86 -6.80
CA GLN A 444 -9.08 20.25 -8.04
C GLN A 444 -8.65 18.81 -7.84
N THR A 445 -7.85 18.52 -6.82
CA THR A 445 -7.36 17.17 -6.56
C THR A 445 -8.44 16.22 -6.06
N THR A 446 -9.42 16.71 -5.30
CA THR A 446 -10.59 15.92 -4.90
C THR A 446 -11.45 15.55 -6.13
N LEU A 447 -11.64 16.49 -7.05
CA LEU A 447 -12.37 16.21 -8.30
C LEU A 447 -11.62 15.21 -9.18
N ILE A 448 -10.32 15.37 -9.36
CA ILE A 448 -9.49 14.42 -10.11
C ILE A 448 -9.54 13.02 -9.47
N THR A 449 -9.49 12.95 -8.15
CA THR A 449 -9.63 11.68 -7.43
C THR A 449 -11.02 11.06 -7.69
N ALA A 450 -12.08 11.85 -7.68
CA ALA A 450 -13.43 11.37 -8.01
C ALA A 450 -13.52 10.85 -9.46
N VAL A 451 -12.84 11.51 -10.42
CA VAL A 451 -12.74 11.04 -11.82
C VAL A 451 -11.97 9.72 -11.90
N LEU A 452 -10.87 9.56 -11.18
CA LEU A 452 -10.13 8.30 -11.13
C LEU A 452 -10.96 7.17 -10.50
N VAL A 453 -11.74 7.46 -9.47
CA VAL A 453 -12.69 6.50 -8.87
C VAL A 453 -13.80 6.12 -9.87
N ALA A 454 -14.32 7.07 -10.63
CA ALA A 454 -15.30 6.80 -11.70
C ALA A 454 -14.65 5.95 -12.82
N LEU A 455 -13.40 6.23 -13.20
CA LEU A 455 -12.64 5.40 -14.16
C LEU A 455 -12.43 3.98 -13.59
N ALA A 456 -12.07 3.85 -12.32
CA ALA A 456 -11.99 2.55 -11.67
C ALA A 456 -13.35 1.83 -11.68
N ALA A 457 -14.46 2.54 -11.46
CA ALA A 457 -15.80 1.96 -11.57
C ALA A 457 -16.10 1.44 -13.00
N ALA A 458 -15.71 2.18 -14.02
CA ALA A 458 -15.83 1.74 -15.42
C ALA A 458 -14.96 0.50 -15.70
N LEU A 459 -13.69 0.50 -15.27
CA LEU A 459 -12.80 -0.65 -15.38
C LEU A 459 -13.30 -1.86 -14.60
N GLY A 460 -13.96 -1.64 -13.47
CA GLY A 460 -14.57 -2.67 -12.65
C GLY A 460 -15.63 -3.50 -13.41
N PHE A 461 -16.25 -2.99 -14.48
CA PHE A 461 -17.14 -3.78 -15.33
C PHE A 461 -16.40 -4.83 -16.19
N LEU A 462 -15.10 -4.70 -16.36
CA LEU A 462 -14.27 -5.69 -17.06
C LEU A 462 -13.91 -6.89 -16.16
N LEU A 463 -14.08 -6.75 -14.84
CA LEU A 463 -13.83 -7.82 -13.86
C LEU A 463 -14.88 -8.92 -13.94
N PRO A 464 -14.56 -10.17 -13.56
CA PRO A 464 -15.53 -11.25 -13.47
C PRO A 464 -16.66 -10.92 -12.49
N LYS A 465 -17.87 -11.41 -12.76
CA LYS A 465 -19.06 -11.14 -11.92
C LYS A 465 -18.94 -11.77 -10.52
N ARG A 466 -18.24 -12.88 -10.39
CA ARG A 466 -17.99 -13.59 -9.12
C ARG A 466 -16.56 -14.11 -9.13
N ALA A 467 -15.90 -14.12 -7.98
CA ALA A 467 -14.70 -14.93 -7.81
C ALA A 467 -15.09 -16.40 -8.08
N ARG A 468 -14.28 -17.11 -8.86
CA ARG A 468 -14.45 -18.56 -8.98
C ARG A 468 -14.27 -19.13 -7.59
N SER A 469 -15.24 -19.95 -7.14
CA SER A 469 -15.11 -20.77 -5.93
C SER A 469 -14.04 -21.85 -6.20
N GLY A 470 -12.80 -21.41 -6.29
CA GLY A 470 -11.64 -22.28 -6.38
C GLY A 470 -11.23 -22.68 -4.98
N GLY A 471 -11.53 -23.91 -4.56
CA GLY A 471 -10.95 -24.51 -3.39
C GLY A 471 -11.80 -24.50 -2.10
N GLY A 472 -13.12 -24.61 -2.20
CA GLY A 472 -14.00 -24.87 -1.05
C GLY A 472 -14.75 -26.21 -1.10
N GLU A 473 -14.58 -26.96 -2.18
CA GLU A 473 -14.97 -28.37 -2.21
C GLU A 473 -13.75 -29.25 -1.82
N TRP A 474 -13.46 -29.29 -0.54
CA TRP A 474 -13.16 -30.58 0.04
C TRP A 474 -14.47 -31.39 -0.07
N ALA A 475 -14.79 -31.84 -1.29
CA ALA A 475 -15.68 -32.97 -1.47
C ALA A 475 -15.12 -34.04 -0.54
N ALA A 476 -15.90 -34.41 0.47
CA ALA A 476 -15.71 -35.65 1.17
C ALA A 476 -15.44 -36.68 0.09
N ALA A 477 -14.21 -37.21 0.07
CA ALA A 477 -13.92 -38.37 -0.75
C ALA A 477 -14.97 -39.40 -0.36
N GLU A 478 -15.88 -39.69 -1.25
CA GLU A 478 -16.76 -40.84 -1.09
C GLU A 478 -15.81 -42.03 -0.84
N PRO A 479 -16.05 -42.81 0.22
CA PRO A 479 -15.23 -43.98 0.47
C PRO A 479 -15.37 -44.87 -0.77
N GLU A 480 -14.27 -45.20 -1.42
CA GLU A 480 -14.23 -46.22 -2.47
C GLU A 480 -15.01 -47.43 -2.00
N PRO A 481 -15.95 -47.94 -2.78
CA PRO A 481 -16.65 -49.17 -2.43
C PRO A 481 -15.60 -50.28 -2.36
N ALA A 482 -15.47 -50.88 -1.18
CA ALA A 482 -14.66 -52.06 -0.96
C ALA A 482 -15.07 -53.12 -2.02
N LEU A 483 -14.17 -53.46 -2.92
CA LEU A 483 -14.29 -54.59 -3.80
C LEU A 483 -14.31 -55.85 -2.96
N ALA A 484 -15.46 -56.52 -2.96
CA ALA A 484 -15.67 -57.87 -2.44
C ALA A 484 -15.06 -58.92 -3.34
#